data_55da1fbf27ba8615a46162a8c5b21730
#
_entry.id   55da1fbf27ba8615a46162a8c5b21730
#
_cell.length_a   1.000
_cell.length_b   1.000
_cell.length_c   1.000
_cell.angle_alpha   90.00
_cell.angle_beta   90.00
_cell.angle_gamma   90.00
#
_symmetry.space_group_name_H-M   'P 1'
#
loop_
_entity.id
_entity.type
_entity.pdbx_description
1 polymer ?
#
loop_
_entity_poly.entity_id
_entity_poly.type
_entity_poly.pdbx_seq_one_letter_code
_entity_poly.pdbx_strand_id
1 'polypeptide(L)'
;MKVIEHLERSGGKPIISFEVIPPKRGGDITQLFSVIEDIMKYEPPFIDVTSRAAEVEYRETPQGIQKKVIRKRPGTIGISVAIKNHFNIDTVPHMLCLGFTREETEDALIELNYLGIENVLAIRGDDLGYHKPIPEYKSQNRYAYELIGQIDNMNKGKYLEEDLLDAKPTNFCVGVSGYPEKHFEAPNMKVEVEHVKQKIAAGGDYIVTQMFYDNRVYFDFVKKCRDAGITAPIIPGLKVLTAKNHLYNIPKNFYINIPEELSSEILEAKDAHVTEIGARWTARQAEELLNN
;
A
#
# COMPACT_ATOMS: atom_id res chain seq x y z
N MET A 1 15.05 10.91 0.16
CA MET A 1 14.33 11.84 1.07
C MET A 1 13.10 11.12 1.60
N LYS A 2 12.73 11.38 2.84
CA LYS A 2 11.58 10.74 3.50
C LYS A 2 10.25 11.31 3.01
N VAL A 3 9.18 10.50 3.02
CA VAL A 3 7.82 10.96 2.65
C VAL A 3 7.39 12.16 3.50
N ILE A 4 7.64 12.11 4.81
CA ILE A 4 7.31 13.24 5.70
C ILE A 4 8.06 14.52 5.33
N GLU A 5 9.31 14.44 4.85
CA GLU A 5 10.08 15.60 4.39
C GLU A 5 9.53 16.17 3.08
N HIS A 6 9.02 15.31 2.17
CA HIS A 6 8.31 15.77 0.96
C HIS A 6 7.04 16.54 1.33
N LEU A 7 6.26 16.02 2.30
CA LEU A 7 5.05 16.69 2.80
C LEU A 7 5.38 18.05 3.43
N GLU A 8 6.41 18.15 4.25
CA GLU A 8 6.86 19.39 4.86
C GLU A 8 7.33 20.41 3.82
N ARG A 9 8.15 19.98 2.86
CA ARG A 9 8.68 20.84 1.79
C ARG A 9 7.63 21.35 0.83
N SER A 10 6.49 20.67 0.71
CA SER A 10 5.39 21.12 -0.13
C SER A 10 4.81 22.47 0.34
N GLY A 11 5.03 22.82 1.62
CA GLY A 11 4.55 24.09 2.20
C GLY A 11 3.03 24.24 2.13
N GLY A 12 2.30 23.13 2.21
CA GLY A 12 0.85 23.07 2.09
C GLY A 12 0.33 23.03 0.65
N LYS A 13 1.21 22.96 -0.36
CA LYS A 13 0.78 22.70 -1.73
C LYS A 13 0.45 21.21 -1.89
N PRO A 14 -0.62 20.89 -2.62
CA PRO A 14 -0.95 19.49 -2.93
C PRO A 14 0.21 18.80 -3.65
N ILE A 15 0.49 17.59 -3.25
CA ILE A 15 1.41 16.68 -3.95
C ILE A 15 0.67 15.41 -4.34
N ILE A 16 1.05 14.83 -5.46
CA ILE A 16 0.44 13.59 -5.97
C ILE A 16 1.56 12.57 -6.12
N SER A 17 1.42 11.43 -5.46
CA SER A 17 2.25 10.25 -5.67
C SER A 17 1.47 9.18 -6.43
N PHE A 18 2.18 8.21 -6.96
CA PHE A 18 1.60 7.11 -7.70
C PHE A 18 2.05 5.78 -7.13
N GLU A 19 1.15 4.81 -7.17
CA GLU A 19 1.46 3.43 -6.81
C GLU A 19 1.56 2.58 -8.08
N VAL A 20 2.66 1.85 -8.21
CA VAL A 20 2.90 0.93 -9.32
C VAL A 20 2.96 -0.51 -8.84
N ILE A 21 2.48 -1.40 -9.69
CA ILE A 21 2.46 -2.83 -9.42
C ILE A 21 3.58 -3.51 -10.21
N PRO A 22 4.47 -4.30 -9.57
CA PRO A 22 5.49 -5.07 -10.27
C PRO A 22 4.94 -5.91 -11.42
N PRO A 23 5.69 -6.10 -12.51
CA PRO A 23 5.27 -6.97 -13.61
C PRO A 23 4.94 -8.39 -13.12
N LYS A 24 4.07 -9.09 -13.84
CA LYS A 24 3.84 -10.52 -13.61
C LYS A 24 5.14 -11.29 -13.84
N ARG A 25 5.25 -12.50 -13.26
CA ARG A 25 6.39 -13.39 -13.54
C ARG A 25 6.49 -13.64 -15.05
N GLY A 26 7.68 -13.43 -15.61
CA GLY A 26 7.93 -13.49 -17.07
C GLY A 26 7.52 -12.23 -17.82
N GLY A 27 7.04 -11.18 -17.14
CA GLY A 27 6.77 -9.87 -17.73
C GLY A 27 8.03 -9.02 -17.89
N ASP A 28 7.92 -7.97 -18.69
CA ASP A 28 9.00 -7.05 -18.99
C ASP A 28 8.92 -5.80 -18.12
N ILE A 29 10.05 -5.39 -17.55
CA ILE A 29 10.17 -4.18 -16.75
C ILE A 29 10.09 -2.91 -17.63
N THR A 30 10.43 -2.98 -18.90
CA THR A 30 10.38 -1.83 -19.82
C THR A 30 8.99 -1.25 -19.97
N GLN A 31 7.95 -2.10 -19.93
CA GLN A 31 6.55 -1.64 -19.91
C GLN A 31 6.23 -0.82 -18.66
N LEU A 32 6.74 -1.24 -17.50
CA LEU A 32 6.58 -0.48 -16.27
C LEU A 32 7.30 0.87 -16.37
N PHE A 33 8.51 0.89 -16.90
CA PHE A 33 9.29 2.11 -17.06
C PHE A 33 8.63 3.10 -18.03
N SER A 34 8.05 2.62 -19.13
CA SER A 34 7.28 3.49 -20.02
C SER A 34 6.09 4.16 -19.34
N VAL A 35 5.38 3.43 -18.48
CA VAL A 35 4.29 4.02 -17.66
C VAL A 35 4.84 5.06 -16.68
N ILE A 36 5.99 4.79 -16.06
CA ILE A 36 6.61 5.74 -15.12
C ILE A 36 7.11 6.98 -15.86
N GLU A 37 7.68 6.87 -17.08
CA GLU A 37 8.04 8.02 -17.90
C GLU A 37 6.86 8.97 -18.14
N ASP A 38 5.66 8.42 -18.37
CA ASP A 38 4.45 9.22 -18.50
C ASP A 38 4.01 9.86 -17.18
N ILE A 39 4.20 9.19 -16.06
CA ILE A 39 3.92 9.70 -14.72
C ILE A 39 4.89 10.81 -14.33
N MET A 40 6.18 10.72 -14.72
CA MET A 40 7.21 11.72 -14.38
C MET A 40 6.92 13.12 -14.94
N LYS A 41 6.07 13.26 -15.94
CA LYS A 41 5.59 14.55 -16.43
C LYS A 41 4.81 15.37 -15.38
N TYR A 42 4.31 14.69 -14.34
CA TYR A 42 3.57 15.30 -13.22
C TYR A 42 4.44 15.54 -11.98
N GLU A 43 5.75 15.34 -12.10
CA GLU A 43 6.74 15.57 -11.05
C GLU A 43 6.37 14.97 -9.69
N PRO A 44 5.99 13.66 -9.64
CA PRO A 44 5.63 13.06 -8.35
C PRO A 44 6.83 13.09 -7.40
N PRO A 45 6.65 13.35 -6.10
CA PRO A 45 7.75 13.39 -5.15
C PRO A 45 8.33 12.00 -4.85
N PHE A 46 7.51 10.98 -4.94
CA PHE A 46 7.88 9.57 -4.73
C PHE A 46 6.91 8.63 -5.45
N ILE A 47 7.32 7.38 -5.59
CA ILE A 47 6.51 6.31 -6.18
C ILE A 47 6.43 5.13 -5.21
N ASP A 48 5.21 4.70 -4.91
CA ASP A 48 4.96 3.48 -4.14
C ASP A 48 5.09 2.23 -5.03
N VAL A 49 5.73 1.19 -4.50
CA VAL A 49 5.91 -0.08 -5.22
C VAL A 49 5.22 -1.20 -4.46
N THR A 50 4.08 -1.63 -5.00
CA THR A 50 3.24 -2.65 -4.37
C THR A 50 3.98 -3.97 -4.18
N SER A 51 3.82 -4.59 -3.02
CA SER A 51 4.14 -6.01 -2.82
C SER A 51 2.86 -6.83 -2.88
N ARG A 52 2.68 -7.61 -3.95
CA ARG A 52 1.48 -8.42 -4.13
C ARG A 52 1.71 -9.84 -3.66
N ALA A 53 0.92 -10.29 -2.69
CA ALA A 53 0.93 -11.66 -2.19
C ALA A 53 0.58 -12.68 -3.29
N ALA A 54 0.78 -13.96 -3.00
CA ALA A 54 0.26 -15.03 -3.84
C ALA A 54 -1.27 -15.10 -3.70
N GLU A 55 -1.95 -15.49 -4.77
CA GLU A 55 -3.41 -15.57 -4.83
C GLU A 55 -3.88 -16.92 -5.37
N VAL A 56 -5.12 -17.28 -5.10
CA VAL A 56 -5.75 -18.47 -5.65
C VAL A 56 -6.74 -18.07 -6.72
N GLU A 57 -6.56 -18.65 -7.91
CA GLU A 57 -7.58 -18.63 -8.97
C GLU A 57 -8.27 -20.00 -9.05
N TYR A 58 -9.60 -19.98 -9.19
CA TYR A 58 -10.37 -21.14 -9.53
C TYR A 58 -10.71 -21.10 -11.01
N ARG A 59 -10.32 -22.15 -11.76
CA ARG A 59 -10.57 -22.27 -13.19
C ARG A 59 -11.52 -23.42 -13.46
N GLU A 60 -12.55 -23.17 -14.24
CA GLU A 60 -13.38 -24.24 -14.78
C GLU A 60 -12.62 -25.01 -15.86
N THR A 61 -12.62 -26.32 -15.75
CA THR A 61 -12.03 -27.24 -16.73
C THR A 61 -13.05 -28.33 -17.06
N PRO A 62 -12.89 -29.06 -18.17
CA PRO A 62 -13.77 -30.21 -18.47
C PRO A 62 -13.83 -31.29 -17.39
N GLN A 63 -12.84 -31.33 -16.49
CA GLN A 63 -12.74 -32.26 -15.37
C GLN A 63 -13.26 -31.69 -14.05
N GLY A 64 -13.78 -30.44 -14.04
CA GLY A 64 -14.28 -29.75 -12.87
C GLY A 64 -13.51 -28.46 -12.55
N ILE A 65 -13.65 -27.96 -11.32
CA ILE A 65 -12.99 -26.73 -10.88
C ILE A 65 -11.56 -27.05 -10.42
N GLN A 66 -10.59 -26.46 -11.10
CA GLN A 66 -9.17 -26.55 -10.74
C GLN A 66 -8.74 -25.35 -9.89
N LYS A 67 -8.17 -25.60 -8.70
CA LYS A 67 -7.50 -24.61 -7.89
C LYS A 67 -6.08 -24.37 -8.42
N LYS A 68 -5.77 -23.13 -8.81
CA LYS A 68 -4.44 -22.70 -9.28
C LYS A 68 -3.87 -21.65 -8.35
N VAL A 69 -2.69 -21.91 -7.79
CA VAL A 69 -1.95 -20.91 -7.02
C VAL A 69 -1.13 -20.05 -7.98
N ILE A 70 -1.42 -18.75 -8.00
CA ILE A 70 -0.62 -17.73 -8.67
C ILE A 70 0.40 -17.22 -7.67
N ARG A 71 1.67 -17.47 -7.93
CA ARG A 71 2.74 -17.06 -7.05
C ARG A 71 2.84 -15.54 -6.98
N LYS A 72 3.30 -15.03 -5.82
CA LYS A 72 3.55 -13.59 -5.64
C LYS A 72 4.39 -13.00 -6.77
N ARG A 73 4.15 -11.76 -7.12
CA ARG A 73 5.02 -11.02 -8.03
C ARG A 73 6.33 -10.71 -7.32
N PRO A 74 7.49 -11.10 -7.86
CA PRO A 74 8.78 -10.81 -7.26
C PRO A 74 9.20 -9.36 -7.57
N GLY A 75 10.23 -8.89 -6.86
CA GLY A 75 10.99 -7.74 -7.31
C GLY A 75 10.64 -6.40 -6.67
N THR A 76 9.80 -6.35 -5.63
CA THR A 76 9.49 -5.07 -4.96
C THR A 76 10.76 -4.29 -4.62
N ILE A 77 11.76 -4.91 -3.98
CA ILE A 77 13.04 -4.28 -3.64
C ILE A 77 13.78 -3.88 -4.92
N GLY A 78 14.08 -4.85 -5.80
CA GLY A 78 14.84 -4.59 -7.02
C GLY A 78 14.20 -3.56 -7.94
N ILE A 79 12.86 -3.55 -8.04
CA ILE A 79 12.12 -2.56 -8.84
C ILE A 79 12.17 -1.18 -8.18
N SER A 80 12.03 -1.08 -6.86
CA SER A 80 12.16 0.19 -6.15
C SER A 80 13.52 0.83 -6.39
N VAL A 81 14.59 0.05 -6.32
CA VAL A 81 15.95 0.52 -6.61
C VAL A 81 16.12 0.89 -8.09
N ALA A 82 15.59 0.08 -9.00
CA ALA A 82 15.65 0.35 -10.43
C ALA A 82 14.92 1.66 -10.79
N ILE A 83 13.74 1.90 -10.23
CA ILE A 83 12.99 3.15 -10.39
C ILE A 83 13.77 4.33 -9.81
N LYS A 84 14.25 4.20 -8.55
CA LYS A 84 15.03 5.25 -7.88
C LYS A 84 16.23 5.67 -8.72
N ASN A 85 17.01 4.72 -9.21
CA ASN A 85 18.23 5.00 -9.96
C ASN A 85 17.96 5.50 -11.38
N HIS A 86 16.93 4.97 -12.05
CA HIS A 86 16.62 5.34 -13.44
C HIS A 86 15.97 6.71 -13.55
N PHE A 87 15.04 7.01 -12.66
CA PHE A 87 14.24 8.25 -12.69
C PHE A 87 14.70 9.30 -11.66
N ASN A 88 15.67 8.97 -10.82
CA ASN A 88 16.13 9.83 -9.72
C ASN A 88 14.97 10.30 -8.82
N ILE A 89 14.08 9.38 -8.46
CA ILE A 89 12.89 9.61 -7.64
C ILE A 89 12.92 8.73 -6.41
N ASP A 90 12.38 9.21 -5.28
CA ASP A 90 12.25 8.40 -4.09
C ASP A 90 11.19 7.31 -4.27
N THR A 91 11.40 6.16 -3.66
CA THR A 91 10.48 5.03 -3.74
C THR A 91 10.07 4.53 -2.37
N VAL A 92 8.86 3.99 -2.30
CA VAL A 92 8.26 3.42 -1.09
C VAL A 92 7.88 1.96 -1.37
N PRO A 93 8.79 1.00 -1.15
CA PRO A 93 8.45 -0.42 -1.24
C PRO A 93 7.45 -0.81 -0.14
N HIS A 94 6.42 -1.57 -0.53
CA HIS A 94 5.49 -2.16 0.42
C HIS A 94 6.11 -3.40 1.08
N MET A 95 6.12 -3.45 2.41
CA MET A 95 6.58 -4.56 3.22
C MET A 95 5.39 -5.30 3.80
N LEU A 96 5.34 -6.63 3.61
CA LEU A 96 4.24 -7.47 4.05
C LEU A 96 4.60 -8.32 5.27
N CYS A 97 3.64 -8.48 6.19
CA CYS A 97 3.73 -9.50 7.25
C CYS A 97 3.53 -10.91 6.67
N LEU A 98 2.46 -11.07 5.86
CA LEU A 98 2.05 -12.38 5.36
C LEU A 98 3.06 -12.99 4.38
N GLY A 99 3.47 -14.21 4.67
CA GLY A 99 4.38 -14.99 3.83
C GLY A 99 5.87 -14.71 4.06
N PHE A 100 6.22 -13.96 5.13
CA PHE A 100 7.60 -13.68 5.51
C PHE A 100 7.83 -13.99 6.98
N THR A 101 9.02 -14.52 7.30
CA THR A 101 9.51 -14.60 8.66
C THR A 101 10.06 -13.24 9.10
N ARG A 102 10.27 -13.07 10.39
CA ARG A 102 10.93 -11.84 10.90
C ARG A 102 12.37 -11.73 10.41
N GLU A 103 13.08 -12.85 10.25
CA GLU A 103 14.42 -12.90 9.67
C GLU A 103 14.40 -12.43 8.21
N GLU A 104 13.52 -13.00 7.35
CA GLU A 104 13.39 -12.57 5.96
C GLU A 104 13.00 -11.08 5.83
N THR A 105 12.25 -10.56 6.80
CA THR A 105 11.88 -9.15 6.86
C THR A 105 13.08 -8.28 7.23
N GLU A 106 13.89 -8.71 8.22
CA GLU A 106 15.11 -8.01 8.62
C GLU A 106 16.13 -7.97 7.48
N ASP A 107 16.37 -9.10 6.81
CA ASP A 107 17.26 -9.18 5.65
C ASP A 107 16.83 -8.18 4.56
N ALA A 108 15.52 -8.18 4.22
CA ALA A 108 14.98 -7.27 3.23
C ALA A 108 15.14 -5.78 3.61
N LEU A 109 14.98 -5.44 4.88
CA LEU A 109 15.18 -4.07 5.38
C LEU A 109 16.66 -3.67 5.37
N ILE A 110 17.57 -4.59 5.71
CA ILE A 110 19.01 -4.36 5.59
C ILE A 110 19.40 -4.08 4.14
N GLU A 111 18.90 -4.90 3.19
CA GLU A 111 19.14 -4.68 1.75
C GLU A 111 18.60 -3.31 1.29
N LEU A 112 17.39 -2.95 1.68
CA LEU A 112 16.81 -1.64 1.36
C LEU A 112 17.67 -0.49 1.90
N ASN A 113 18.12 -0.60 3.15
CA ASN A 113 19.00 0.40 3.77
C ASN A 113 20.33 0.54 3.01
N TYR A 114 20.98 -0.58 2.63
CA TYR A 114 22.21 -0.55 1.83
C TYR A 114 22.02 0.08 0.45
N LEU A 115 20.83 -0.06 -0.12
CA LEU A 115 20.47 0.49 -1.42
C LEU A 115 19.96 1.94 -1.33
N GLY A 116 20.02 2.56 -0.15
CA GLY A 116 19.65 3.95 0.08
C GLY A 116 18.13 4.22 -0.04
N ILE A 117 17.30 3.21 0.22
CA ILE A 117 15.85 3.38 0.33
C ILE A 117 15.53 3.76 1.77
N GLU A 118 14.90 4.91 1.95
CA GLU A 118 14.59 5.48 3.26
C GLU A 118 13.11 5.38 3.64
N ASN A 119 12.26 4.89 2.73
CA ASN A 119 10.81 4.83 2.95
C ASN A 119 10.30 3.41 2.79
N VAL A 120 9.35 3.00 3.62
CA VAL A 120 8.62 1.73 3.47
C VAL A 120 7.16 1.93 3.86
N LEU A 121 6.25 1.19 3.21
CA LEU A 121 4.86 1.07 3.64
C LEU A 121 4.67 -0.30 4.30
N ALA A 122 4.47 -0.32 5.62
CA ALA A 122 4.30 -1.53 6.39
C ALA A 122 2.83 -1.95 6.47
N ILE A 123 2.49 -3.06 5.83
CA ILE A 123 1.12 -3.58 5.75
C ILE A 123 1.07 -5.06 6.09
N ARG A 124 -0.09 -5.54 6.49
CA ARG A 124 -0.27 -6.97 6.77
C ARG A 124 -0.20 -7.82 5.50
N GLY A 125 -0.78 -7.32 4.43
CA GLY A 125 -1.01 -8.04 3.17
C GLY A 125 -2.38 -8.71 3.14
N ASP A 126 -2.92 -8.88 1.93
CA ASP A 126 -4.24 -9.48 1.71
C ASP A 126 -4.19 -11.00 1.83
N ASP A 127 -5.18 -11.59 2.48
CA ASP A 127 -5.40 -13.03 2.48
C ASP A 127 -6.19 -13.44 1.24
N LEU A 128 -5.48 -13.80 0.20
CA LEU A 128 -6.06 -14.22 -1.08
C LEU A 128 -6.17 -15.76 -1.19
N GLY A 129 -6.32 -16.44 -0.06
CA GLY A 129 -6.57 -17.89 0.02
C GLY A 129 -5.33 -18.77 -0.15
N TYR A 130 -4.14 -18.19 -0.16
CA TYR A 130 -2.87 -18.94 -0.13
C TYR A 130 -1.85 -18.26 0.76
N HIS A 131 -1.32 -19.00 1.71
CA HIS A 131 -0.18 -18.61 2.53
C HIS A 131 1.03 -19.49 2.21
N LYS A 132 2.19 -18.84 2.06
CA LYS A 132 3.47 -19.58 2.07
C LYS A 132 3.59 -20.26 3.43
N PRO A 133 3.79 -21.58 3.49
CA PRO A 133 4.01 -22.27 4.76
C PRO A 133 5.24 -21.68 5.47
N ILE A 134 5.06 -21.24 6.69
CA ILE A 134 6.16 -20.84 7.57
C ILE A 134 6.25 -21.91 8.65
N PRO A 135 7.42 -22.52 8.87
CA PRO A 135 7.62 -23.50 9.94
C PRO A 135 7.25 -22.91 11.30
N GLU A 136 6.62 -23.69 12.18
CA GLU A 136 6.19 -23.25 13.51
C GLU A 136 7.31 -22.70 14.39
N TYR A 137 8.54 -23.18 14.19
CA TYR A 137 9.71 -22.69 14.92
C TYR A 137 10.27 -21.36 14.42
N LYS A 138 9.75 -20.84 13.29
CA LYS A 138 10.13 -19.52 12.75
C LYS A 138 9.17 -18.44 13.24
N SER A 139 9.73 -17.35 13.73
CA SER A 139 8.94 -16.18 14.13
C SER A 139 8.44 -15.40 12.92
N GLN A 140 7.24 -14.82 13.03
CA GLN A 140 6.64 -13.98 11.98
C GLN A 140 5.86 -12.82 12.60
N ASN A 141 5.79 -11.72 11.88
CA ASN A 141 4.87 -10.63 12.20
C ASN A 141 3.47 -11.01 11.72
N ARG A 142 2.50 -11.09 12.62
CA ARG A 142 1.10 -11.42 12.30
C ARG A 142 0.28 -10.19 11.93
N TYR A 143 0.61 -9.06 12.52
CA TYR A 143 -0.08 -7.79 12.36
C TYR A 143 0.89 -6.67 11.96
N ALA A 144 0.37 -5.67 11.26
CA ALA A 144 1.19 -4.56 10.77
C ALA A 144 1.92 -3.82 11.91
N TYR A 145 1.33 -3.64 13.07
CA TYR A 145 1.99 -2.99 14.21
C TYR A 145 3.22 -3.74 14.71
N GLU A 146 3.26 -5.08 14.57
CA GLU A 146 4.44 -5.88 14.93
C GLU A 146 5.57 -5.68 13.92
N LEU A 147 5.24 -5.63 12.61
CA LEU A 147 6.19 -5.29 11.56
C LEU A 147 6.76 -3.88 11.74
N ILE A 148 5.89 -2.90 12.03
CA ILE A 148 6.29 -1.52 12.30
C ILE A 148 7.24 -1.48 13.50
N GLY A 149 6.91 -2.18 14.59
CA GLY A 149 7.78 -2.28 15.77
C GLY A 149 9.13 -2.92 15.47
N GLN A 150 9.21 -3.90 14.56
CA GLN A 150 10.48 -4.46 14.11
C GLN A 150 11.30 -3.42 13.34
N ILE A 151 10.69 -2.65 12.44
CA ILE A 151 11.36 -1.57 11.69
C ILE A 151 11.83 -0.47 12.65
N ASP A 152 11.00 -0.07 13.61
CA ASP A 152 11.36 0.94 14.63
C ASP A 152 12.52 0.47 15.53
N ASN A 153 12.57 -0.82 15.88
CA ASN A 153 13.71 -1.40 16.58
C ASN A 153 14.99 -1.29 15.74
N MET A 154 14.95 -1.61 14.45
CA MET A 154 16.10 -1.46 13.56
C MET A 154 16.51 0.01 13.40
N ASN A 155 15.56 0.95 13.37
CA ASN A 155 15.84 2.40 13.40
C ASN A 155 16.52 2.84 14.71
N LYS A 156 16.45 2.04 15.77
CA LYS A 156 17.15 2.23 17.05
C LYS A 156 18.42 1.38 17.17
N GLY A 157 18.84 0.70 16.09
CA GLY A 157 19.99 -0.19 16.08
C GLY A 157 19.77 -1.52 16.80
N LYS A 158 18.52 -1.93 17.00
CA LYS A 158 18.14 -3.21 17.61
C LYS A 158 17.68 -4.19 16.54
N TYR A 159 18.42 -5.27 16.40
CA TYR A 159 18.18 -6.34 15.44
C TYR A 159 17.66 -7.59 16.14
N LEU A 160 17.30 -8.62 15.37
CA LEU A 160 16.85 -9.90 15.92
C LEU A 160 17.98 -10.64 16.65
N GLU A 161 19.21 -10.46 16.18
CA GLU A 161 20.40 -10.92 16.88
C GLU A 161 20.78 -9.91 17.97
N GLU A 162 20.67 -10.32 19.22
CA GLU A 162 20.81 -9.43 20.39
C GLU A 162 22.28 -9.08 20.71
N ASP A 163 23.23 -9.94 20.26
CA ASP A 163 24.67 -9.85 20.66
C ASP A 163 25.51 -9.02 19.66
N LEU A 164 24.89 -8.24 18.78
CA LEU A 164 25.62 -7.39 17.84
C LEU A 164 26.30 -6.21 18.56
N LEU A 165 27.63 -6.19 18.51
CA LEU A 165 28.43 -5.18 19.24
C LEU A 165 28.42 -3.80 18.61
N ASP A 166 28.31 -3.71 17.28
CA ASP A 166 28.41 -2.46 16.50
C ASP A 166 27.20 -2.22 15.56
N ALA A 167 26.02 -2.66 15.97
CA ALA A 167 24.80 -2.51 15.19
C ALA A 167 24.53 -1.03 14.86
N LYS A 168 24.41 -0.71 13.59
CA LYS A 168 24.09 0.64 13.13
C LYS A 168 22.57 0.80 12.98
N PRO A 169 21.98 1.91 13.46
CA PRO A 169 20.58 2.19 13.25
C PRO A 169 20.28 2.38 11.76
N THR A 170 19.14 1.87 11.32
CA THR A 170 18.54 2.25 10.05
C THR A 170 17.82 3.60 10.19
N ASN A 171 17.26 4.15 9.08
CA ASN A 171 16.60 5.46 9.13
C ASN A 171 15.32 5.46 8.29
N PHE A 172 14.50 4.42 8.42
CA PHE A 172 13.27 4.30 7.66
C PHE A 172 12.18 5.26 8.13
N CYS A 173 11.51 5.90 7.16
CA CYS A 173 10.21 6.53 7.31
C CYS A 173 9.14 5.47 7.03
N VAL A 174 8.24 5.26 7.96
CA VAL A 174 7.29 4.15 7.94
C VAL A 174 5.87 4.62 7.68
N GLY A 175 5.36 4.34 6.48
CA GLY A 175 3.94 4.48 6.18
C GLY A 175 3.13 3.32 6.75
N VAL A 176 1.89 3.60 7.16
CA VAL A 176 0.95 2.60 7.67
C VAL A 176 -0.41 2.71 6.98
N SER A 177 -1.16 1.61 6.91
CA SER A 177 -2.50 1.63 6.32
C SER A 177 -3.56 2.16 7.27
N GLY A 178 -4.54 2.90 6.73
CA GLY A 178 -5.80 3.27 7.37
C GLY A 178 -6.99 2.90 6.49
N TYR A 179 -8.17 2.69 7.07
CA TYR A 179 -9.36 2.23 6.33
C TYR A 179 -10.54 3.16 6.61
N PRO A 180 -10.85 4.11 5.71
CA PRO A 180 -11.96 5.06 5.88
C PRO A 180 -13.33 4.40 6.06
N GLU A 181 -13.54 3.23 5.47
CA GLU A 181 -14.76 2.41 5.62
C GLU A 181 -14.58 1.24 6.61
N LYS A 182 -13.53 1.27 7.43
CA LYS A 182 -13.01 0.24 8.34
C LYS A 182 -12.46 -1.02 7.64
N HIS A 183 -11.48 -1.66 8.26
CA HIS A 183 -11.03 -2.99 7.84
C HIS A 183 -12.13 -4.03 8.11
N PHE A 184 -12.24 -5.08 7.27
CA PHE A 184 -13.30 -6.09 7.42
C PHE A 184 -13.24 -6.83 8.77
N GLU A 185 -12.06 -7.02 9.34
CA GLU A 185 -11.88 -7.64 10.67
C GLU A 185 -12.22 -6.68 11.83
N ALA A 186 -12.24 -5.37 11.60
CA ALA A 186 -12.64 -4.42 12.64
C ALA A 186 -14.17 -4.45 12.79
N PRO A 187 -14.71 -4.66 13.99
CA PRO A 187 -16.15 -4.72 14.21
C PRO A 187 -16.83 -3.35 13.95
N ASN A 188 -16.11 -2.26 14.17
CA ASN A 188 -16.62 -0.90 13.98
C ASN A 188 -15.46 0.10 13.78
N MET A 189 -15.79 1.34 13.41
CA MET A 189 -14.83 2.39 13.16
C MET A 189 -14.01 2.78 14.41
N LYS A 190 -14.54 2.67 15.61
CA LYS A 190 -13.79 2.95 16.84
C LYS A 190 -12.60 2.00 16.99
N VAL A 191 -12.80 0.72 16.71
CA VAL A 191 -11.72 -0.29 16.75
C VAL A 191 -10.73 -0.07 15.60
N GLU A 192 -11.20 0.34 14.41
CA GLU A 192 -10.31 0.69 13.29
C GLU A 192 -9.37 1.84 13.68
N VAL A 193 -9.90 2.92 14.24
CA VAL A 193 -9.10 4.06 14.71
C VAL A 193 -8.09 3.64 15.79
N GLU A 194 -8.46 2.73 16.69
CA GLU A 194 -7.55 2.19 17.69
C GLU A 194 -6.41 1.37 17.05
N HIS A 195 -6.71 0.58 16.01
CA HIS A 195 -5.67 -0.11 15.25
C HIS A 195 -4.70 0.87 14.56
N VAL A 196 -5.22 1.97 13.99
CA VAL A 196 -4.36 3.02 13.42
C VAL A 196 -3.48 3.65 14.50
N LYS A 197 -4.05 3.95 15.66
CA LYS A 197 -3.31 4.50 16.81
C LYS A 197 -2.19 3.56 17.27
N GLN A 198 -2.46 2.25 17.34
CA GLN A 198 -1.44 1.25 17.66
C GLN A 198 -0.30 1.24 16.64
N LYS A 199 -0.62 1.34 15.34
CA LYS A 199 0.40 1.40 14.27
C LYS A 199 1.28 2.65 14.40
N ILE A 200 0.70 3.81 14.67
CA ILE A 200 1.45 5.05 14.89
C ILE A 200 2.31 4.95 16.16
N ALA A 201 1.75 4.44 17.27
CA ALA A 201 2.48 4.24 18.51
C ALA A 201 3.64 3.23 18.37
N ALA A 202 3.55 2.28 17.44
CA ALA A 202 4.61 1.32 17.15
C ALA A 202 5.76 1.91 16.31
N GLY A 203 5.66 3.14 15.81
CA GLY A 203 6.69 3.83 15.03
C GLY A 203 6.26 4.22 13.61
N GLY A 204 4.96 4.27 13.31
CA GLY A 204 4.45 4.76 12.03
C GLY A 204 4.54 6.29 11.94
N ASP A 205 5.03 6.82 10.81
CA ASP A 205 5.23 8.25 10.57
C ASP A 205 4.05 8.91 9.85
N TYR A 206 3.39 8.19 8.94
CA TYR A 206 2.25 8.69 8.17
C TYR A 206 1.27 7.55 7.82
N ILE A 207 0.07 7.93 7.45
CA ILE A 207 -1.02 6.99 7.15
C ILE A 207 -1.37 7.12 5.66
N VAL A 208 -1.42 5.99 4.93
CA VAL A 208 -2.02 5.91 3.60
C VAL A 208 -3.35 5.18 3.71
N THR A 209 -4.43 5.78 3.20
CA THR A 209 -5.73 5.12 3.30
C THR A 209 -5.94 4.08 2.21
N GLN A 210 -6.77 3.08 2.51
CA GLN A 210 -7.40 2.28 1.46
C GLN A 210 -8.20 3.23 0.55
N MET A 211 -8.34 2.87 -0.75
CA MET A 211 -9.18 3.60 -1.68
C MET A 211 -10.63 3.68 -1.18
N PHE A 212 -11.31 4.74 -1.55
CA PHE A 212 -12.72 5.01 -1.28
C PHE A 212 -13.29 5.82 -2.45
N TYR A 213 -14.61 5.90 -2.58
CA TYR A 213 -15.28 6.61 -3.68
C TYR A 213 -16.24 7.70 -3.20
N ASP A 214 -16.40 7.86 -1.88
CA ASP A 214 -17.16 8.90 -1.22
C ASP A 214 -16.24 9.65 -0.24
N ASN A 215 -15.97 10.92 -0.51
CA ASN A 215 -15.06 11.72 0.33
C ASN A 215 -15.57 11.93 1.76
N ARG A 216 -16.88 11.81 1.99
CA ARG A 216 -17.46 11.94 3.34
C ARG A 216 -16.90 10.89 4.29
N VAL A 217 -16.64 9.65 3.82
CA VAL A 217 -16.06 8.60 4.68
C VAL A 217 -14.61 8.92 5.04
N TYR A 218 -13.86 9.55 4.12
CA TYR A 218 -12.50 10.00 4.40
C TYR A 218 -12.48 11.14 5.43
N PHE A 219 -13.30 12.18 5.24
CA PHE A 219 -13.36 13.30 6.20
C PHE A 219 -13.81 12.84 7.58
N ASP A 220 -14.78 11.93 7.68
CA ASP A 220 -15.22 11.34 8.96
C ASP A 220 -14.09 10.51 9.61
N PHE A 221 -13.36 9.73 8.81
CA PHE A 221 -12.21 8.98 9.28
C PHE A 221 -11.10 9.89 9.81
N VAL A 222 -10.72 10.93 9.05
CA VAL A 222 -9.73 11.93 9.49
C VAL A 222 -10.15 12.57 10.79
N LYS A 223 -11.41 13.02 10.88
CA LYS A 223 -11.95 13.62 12.11
C LYS A 223 -11.81 12.66 13.30
N LYS A 224 -12.21 11.41 13.16
CA LYS A 224 -12.12 10.40 14.23
C LYS A 224 -10.66 10.11 14.62
N CYS A 225 -9.75 10.07 13.67
CA CYS A 225 -8.32 9.95 13.95
C CYS A 225 -7.81 11.14 14.77
N ARG A 226 -8.18 12.37 14.40
CA ARG A 226 -7.79 13.59 15.14
C ARG A 226 -8.41 13.61 16.55
N ASP A 227 -9.68 13.26 16.68
CA ASP A 227 -10.37 13.15 17.98
C ASP A 227 -9.71 12.10 18.90
N ALA A 228 -9.09 11.04 18.32
CA ALA A 228 -8.33 10.03 19.05
C ALA A 228 -6.88 10.45 19.36
N GLY A 229 -6.45 11.66 18.99
CA GLY A 229 -5.11 12.20 19.22
C GLY A 229 -4.05 11.77 18.19
N ILE A 230 -4.45 11.22 17.05
CA ILE A 230 -3.52 10.89 15.97
C ILE A 230 -3.21 12.16 15.18
N THR A 231 -1.95 12.61 15.21
CA THR A 231 -1.48 13.83 14.52
C THR A 231 -0.75 13.55 13.20
N ALA A 232 -0.35 12.29 12.98
CA ALA A 232 0.36 11.87 11.76
C ALA A 232 -0.40 12.30 10.48
N PRO A 233 0.31 12.67 9.39
CA PRO A 233 -0.31 12.93 8.09
C PRO A 233 -1.16 11.75 7.61
N ILE A 234 -2.31 12.06 6.98
CA ILE A 234 -3.20 11.06 6.41
C ILE A 234 -3.31 11.35 4.91
N ILE A 235 -2.78 10.45 4.10
CA ILE A 235 -2.75 10.55 2.65
C ILE A 235 -3.92 9.75 2.08
N PRO A 236 -4.86 10.36 1.34
CA PRO A 236 -5.97 9.64 0.71
C PRO A 236 -5.49 8.75 -0.43
N GLY A 237 -5.85 7.49 -0.40
CA GLY A 237 -5.65 6.54 -1.50
C GLY A 237 -6.82 6.63 -2.50
N LEU A 238 -6.52 6.91 -3.77
CA LEU A 238 -7.51 6.98 -4.83
C LEU A 238 -7.25 5.92 -5.89
N LYS A 239 -8.33 5.44 -6.54
CA LYS A 239 -8.21 4.46 -7.61
C LYS A 239 -9.24 4.71 -8.70
N VAL A 240 -8.75 4.88 -9.93
CA VAL A 240 -9.59 5.01 -11.12
C VAL A 240 -10.25 3.66 -11.45
N LEU A 241 -11.57 3.65 -11.67
CA LEU A 241 -12.28 2.51 -12.22
C LEU A 241 -12.07 2.47 -13.74
N THR A 242 -11.45 1.40 -14.23
CA THR A 242 -11.08 1.26 -15.65
C THR A 242 -11.78 0.11 -16.36
N ALA A 243 -12.59 -0.66 -15.64
CA ALA A 243 -13.34 -1.79 -16.22
C ALA A 243 -14.60 -2.08 -15.39
N LYS A 244 -15.66 -2.57 -16.02
CA LYS A 244 -16.93 -2.92 -15.36
C LYS A 244 -16.76 -3.96 -14.25
N ASN A 245 -15.85 -4.90 -14.42
CA ASN A 245 -15.58 -5.92 -13.39
C ASN A 245 -15.01 -5.35 -12.08
N HIS A 246 -14.49 -4.11 -12.08
CA HIS A 246 -14.08 -3.41 -10.87
C HIS A 246 -15.25 -3.18 -9.91
N LEU A 247 -16.48 -3.00 -10.43
CA LEU A 247 -17.69 -2.83 -9.61
C LEU A 247 -17.97 -4.04 -8.70
N TYR A 248 -17.48 -5.23 -9.06
CA TYR A 248 -17.65 -6.46 -8.29
C TYR A 248 -16.38 -6.85 -7.54
N ASN A 249 -15.24 -6.73 -8.19
CA ASN A 249 -13.97 -7.20 -7.61
C ASN A 249 -13.46 -6.28 -6.50
N ILE A 250 -13.68 -4.97 -6.61
CA ILE A 250 -13.19 -4.02 -5.62
C ILE A 250 -13.99 -4.14 -4.31
N PRO A 251 -15.33 -4.06 -4.29
CA PRO A 251 -16.09 -4.29 -3.05
C PRO A 251 -15.85 -5.66 -2.44
N LYS A 252 -15.76 -6.70 -3.26
CA LYS A 252 -15.51 -8.06 -2.80
C LYS A 252 -14.16 -8.24 -2.10
N ASN A 253 -13.11 -7.61 -2.62
CA ASN A 253 -11.74 -7.84 -2.14
C ASN A 253 -11.32 -6.83 -1.06
N PHE A 254 -11.89 -5.62 -1.08
CA PHE A 254 -11.46 -4.52 -0.21
C PHE A 254 -12.56 -4.03 0.74
N TYR A 255 -13.79 -4.60 0.64
CA TYR A 255 -14.92 -4.31 1.54
C TYR A 255 -15.29 -2.81 1.60
N ILE A 256 -15.24 -2.15 0.45
CA ILE A 256 -15.55 -0.73 0.27
C ILE A 256 -16.81 -0.56 -0.57
N ASN A 257 -17.46 0.61 -0.44
CA ASN A 257 -18.66 0.94 -1.19
C ASN A 257 -18.32 1.72 -2.47
N ILE A 258 -19.07 1.48 -3.51
CA ILE A 258 -19.06 2.29 -4.73
C ILE A 258 -20.42 3.00 -4.80
N PRO A 259 -20.45 4.37 -4.91
CA PRO A 259 -21.70 5.12 -5.00
C PRO A 259 -22.61 4.63 -6.12
N GLU A 260 -23.93 4.67 -5.88
CA GLU A 260 -24.93 4.18 -6.85
C GLU A 260 -24.81 4.91 -8.18
N GLU A 261 -24.63 6.23 -8.15
CA GLU A 261 -24.50 7.04 -9.35
C GLU A 261 -23.31 6.64 -10.21
N LEU A 262 -22.14 6.38 -9.57
CA LEU A 262 -20.93 5.94 -10.27
C LEU A 262 -21.12 4.53 -10.84
N SER A 263 -21.70 3.62 -10.06
CA SER A 263 -21.92 2.24 -10.50
C SER A 263 -22.91 2.17 -11.65
N SER A 264 -24.00 2.93 -11.60
CA SER A 264 -25.02 3.00 -12.67
C SER A 264 -24.43 3.55 -13.96
N GLU A 265 -23.68 4.66 -13.89
CA GLU A 265 -23.05 5.26 -15.07
C GLU A 265 -22.06 4.28 -15.75
N ILE A 266 -21.26 3.52 -14.96
CA ILE A 266 -20.34 2.52 -15.51
C ILE A 266 -21.10 1.33 -16.12
N LEU A 267 -22.19 0.85 -15.50
CA LEU A 267 -22.96 -0.28 -16.02
C LEU A 267 -23.62 0.04 -17.35
N GLU A 268 -24.16 1.24 -17.51
CA GLU A 268 -24.85 1.72 -18.73
C GLU A 268 -23.86 2.04 -19.86
N ALA A 269 -22.62 2.37 -19.53
CA ALA A 269 -21.60 2.75 -20.52
C ALA A 269 -21.14 1.55 -21.37
N LYS A 270 -20.61 1.83 -22.57
CA LYS A 270 -19.81 0.86 -23.33
C LYS A 270 -18.44 0.69 -22.65
N ASP A 271 -17.86 -0.51 -22.74
CA ASP A 271 -16.59 -0.83 -22.09
C ASP A 271 -15.45 0.14 -22.44
N ALA A 272 -15.43 0.64 -23.67
CA ALA A 272 -14.44 1.62 -24.14
C ALA A 272 -14.51 2.97 -23.39
N HIS A 273 -15.61 3.32 -22.76
CA HIS A 273 -15.82 4.60 -22.08
C HIS A 273 -15.67 4.51 -20.56
N VAL A 274 -15.52 3.29 -20.00
CA VAL A 274 -15.44 3.09 -18.55
C VAL A 274 -14.25 3.82 -17.92
N THR A 275 -13.09 3.78 -18.58
CA THR A 275 -11.89 4.47 -18.09
C THR A 275 -12.08 5.99 -18.02
N GLU A 276 -12.73 6.58 -19.02
CA GLU A 276 -13.03 8.02 -19.07
C GLU A 276 -13.98 8.42 -17.93
N ILE A 277 -15.03 7.64 -17.71
CA ILE A 277 -15.97 7.85 -16.59
C ILE A 277 -15.24 7.78 -15.27
N GLY A 278 -14.48 6.71 -15.03
CA GLY A 278 -13.72 6.54 -13.80
C GLY A 278 -12.71 7.66 -13.56
N ALA A 279 -11.98 8.10 -14.60
CA ALA A 279 -11.05 9.22 -14.52
C ALA A 279 -11.76 10.53 -14.14
N ARG A 280 -12.89 10.84 -14.77
CA ARG A 280 -13.69 12.04 -14.46
C ARG A 280 -14.19 12.04 -13.01
N TRP A 281 -14.68 10.90 -12.53
CA TRP A 281 -15.12 10.75 -11.13
C TRP A 281 -13.95 10.91 -10.15
N THR A 282 -12.81 10.28 -10.42
CA THR A 282 -11.61 10.42 -9.58
C THR A 282 -11.06 11.85 -9.59
N ALA A 283 -11.12 12.55 -10.72
CA ALA A 283 -10.71 13.96 -10.79
C ALA A 283 -11.60 14.85 -9.92
N ARG A 284 -12.93 14.67 -9.97
CA ARG A 284 -13.87 15.39 -9.08
C ARG A 284 -13.63 15.08 -7.62
N GLN A 285 -13.38 13.80 -7.30
CA GLN A 285 -13.05 13.35 -5.95
C GLN A 285 -11.78 14.04 -5.44
N ALA A 286 -10.72 14.06 -6.26
CA ALA A 286 -9.46 14.73 -5.92
C ALA A 286 -9.65 16.24 -5.74
N GLU A 287 -10.39 16.91 -6.62
CA GLU A 287 -10.70 18.34 -6.51
C GLU A 287 -11.42 18.68 -5.19
N GLU A 288 -12.40 17.89 -4.81
CA GLU A 288 -13.11 18.06 -3.52
C GLU A 288 -12.16 17.86 -2.33
N LEU A 289 -11.27 16.86 -2.37
CA LEU A 289 -10.28 16.62 -1.32
C LEU A 289 -9.28 17.77 -1.18
N LEU A 290 -8.92 18.44 -2.29
CA LEU A 290 -7.99 19.57 -2.30
C LEU A 290 -8.63 20.86 -1.79
N ASN A 291 -9.95 20.97 -1.82
CA ASN A 291 -10.70 22.15 -1.42
C ASN A 291 -11.19 22.11 0.04
N ASN A 292 -11.00 21.00 0.75
CA ASN A 292 -11.41 20.78 2.14
C ASN A 292 -10.27 20.34 3.04
#